data_bfa555572ef40a1c8b09379c5e5f007b
#
_entry.id   bfa555572ef40a1c8b09379c5e5f007b
#
_cell.length_a   1.000
_cell.length_b   1.000
_cell.length_c   1.000
_cell.angle_alpha   90.00
_cell.angle_beta   90.00
_cell.angle_gamma   90.00
#
_symmetry.space_group_name_H-M   'P 1'
#
loop_
_entity.id
_entity.type
_entity.pdbx_description
1 polymer ?
#
loop_
_entity_poly.entity_id
_entity_poly.type
_entity_poly.pdbx_seq_one_letter_code
_entity_poly.pdbx_strand_id
1 'polypeptide(L)'
;MLTATLPDLPESGRAAAVATRLGWSDPASVEALSHTWAAELDRHGVSRTALIASIPGDEDSVAGAVRLHPDRFVGFFMFNPAAPAAAERLERAFADLNMRCVCLFPAMHGYRLDDERVGTVFESASRHRVAVFVHCGVLTVGVRSKLGLPSAFDLRLGDPLAVATIASRYPAVPVIIPHFGAGLFREALMAAHQCPNIHLDTSSSNSWMKYYPGLTLDVVFRQALAVVGPQRLIFGSDSSFFPRGWQKGVHQAQVAAMDVAGVSAEDRALILGGNFDRLFPSRTM
;
A
#
# COMPACT_ATOMS: atom_id res chain seq x y z
N MET A 1 -5.87 -10.50 10.91
CA MET A 1 -7.09 -10.37 10.09
C MET A 1 -7.63 -11.72 9.62
N LEU A 2 -6.88 -12.57 8.94
CA LEU A 2 -7.34 -13.92 8.56
C LEU A 2 -7.51 -14.86 9.77
N THR A 3 -6.64 -14.77 10.76
CA THR A 3 -6.68 -15.64 11.94
C THR A 3 -7.83 -15.35 12.90
N ALA A 4 -8.21 -14.09 13.07
CA ALA A 4 -9.31 -13.70 13.97
C ALA A 4 -10.70 -13.99 13.39
N THR A 5 -10.81 -14.30 12.09
CA THR A 5 -12.08 -14.49 11.38
C THR A 5 -12.39 -15.94 11.02
N LEU A 6 -11.51 -16.89 11.42
CA LEU A 6 -11.72 -18.33 11.24
C LEU A 6 -11.52 -19.04 12.60
N PRO A 7 -12.43 -18.83 13.56
CA PRO A 7 -12.29 -19.37 14.93
C PRO A 7 -12.26 -20.91 14.96
N ASP A 8 -12.83 -21.56 13.94
CA ASP A 8 -12.93 -23.01 13.86
C ASP A 8 -11.65 -23.72 13.38
N LEU A 9 -10.61 -22.97 13.00
CA LEU A 9 -9.34 -23.53 12.61
C LEU A 9 -8.31 -23.42 13.76
N PRO A 10 -7.60 -24.50 14.11
CA PRO A 10 -6.54 -24.45 15.11
C PRO A 10 -5.46 -23.44 14.72
N GLU A 11 -4.83 -22.77 15.68
CA GLU A 11 -3.77 -21.79 15.38
C GLU A 11 -2.60 -22.39 14.60
N SER A 12 -2.19 -23.57 14.99
CA SER A 12 -1.19 -24.35 14.23
C SER A 12 -1.78 -24.85 12.91
N GLY A 13 -1.15 -24.47 11.80
CA GLY A 13 -1.58 -24.88 10.46
C GLY A 13 -2.69 -24.03 9.83
N ARG A 14 -3.20 -22.99 10.53
CA ARG A 14 -4.27 -22.13 9.99
C ARG A 14 -3.87 -21.41 8.71
N ALA A 15 -2.62 -20.95 8.61
CA ALA A 15 -2.11 -20.31 7.40
C ALA A 15 -2.09 -21.27 6.19
N ALA A 16 -1.61 -22.50 6.38
CA ALA A 16 -1.61 -23.51 5.34
C ALA A 16 -3.03 -23.93 4.92
N ALA A 17 -3.96 -24.08 5.88
CA ALA A 17 -5.36 -24.37 5.60
C ALA A 17 -6.04 -23.26 4.79
N VAL A 18 -5.75 -22.00 5.11
CA VAL A 18 -6.24 -20.83 4.35
C VAL A 18 -5.62 -20.80 2.96
N ALA A 19 -4.32 -21.02 2.82
CA ALA A 19 -3.64 -21.07 1.53
C ALA A 19 -4.25 -22.16 0.63
N THR A 20 -4.44 -23.36 1.15
CA THR A 20 -5.09 -24.47 0.45
C THR A 20 -6.51 -24.11 -0.01
N ARG A 21 -7.33 -23.54 0.87
CA ARG A 21 -8.71 -23.13 0.54
C ARG A 21 -8.78 -22.04 -0.52
N LEU A 22 -7.76 -21.19 -0.58
CA LEU A 22 -7.65 -20.08 -1.54
C LEU A 22 -6.96 -20.51 -2.84
N GLY A 23 -6.39 -21.72 -2.92
CA GLY A 23 -5.55 -22.16 -4.03
C GLY A 23 -4.23 -21.37 -4.10
N TRP A 24 -3.72 -20.93 -2.96
CA TRP A 24 -2.43 -20.23 -2.87
C TRP A 24 -1.29 -21.22 -2.69
N SER A 25 -0.12 -20.87 -3.23
CA SER A 25 1.10 -21.61 -2.93
C SER A 25 1.45 -21.42 -1.45
N ASP A 26 1.70 -22.52 -0.75
CA ASP A 26 2.20 -22.49 0.62
C ASP A 26 3.73 -22.29 0.58
N PRO A 27 4.26 -21.14 1.01
CA PRO A 27 5.70 -20.94 1.08
C PRO A 27 6.24 -21.73 2.27
N ALA A 28 7.22 -22.60 2.04
CA ALA A 28 7.84 -23.42 3.08
C ALA A 28 8.46 -22.58 4.22
N SER A 29 8.92 -21.37 3.90
CA SER A 29 9.48 -20.41 4.86
C SER A 29 9.43 -18.97 4.34
N VAL A 30 9.74 -18.01 5.22
CA VAL A 30 9.90 -16.59 4.85
C VAL A 30 11.02 -16.43 3.81
N GLU A 31 12.14 -17.13 3.98
CA GLU A 31 13.26 -17.11 3.05
C GLU A 31 12.85 -17.62 1.67
N ALA A 32 12.16 -18.76 1.61
CA ALA A 32 11.68 -19.34 0.35
C ALA A 32 10.73 -18.38 -0.37
N LEU A 33 9.79 -17.75 0.36
CA LEU A 33 8.88 -16.77 -0.21
C LEU A 33 9.63 -15.52 -0.70
N SER A 34 10.62 -15.06 0.06
CA SER A 34 11.44 -13.90 -0.31
C SER A 34 12.22 -14.14 -1.61
N HIS A 35 12.86 -15.29 -1.73
CA HIS A 35 13.55 -15.69 -2.97
C HIS A 35 12.58 -15.84 -4.15
N THR A 36 11.39 -16.39 -3.90
CA THR A 36 10.35 -16.52 -4.93
C THR A 36 9.91 -15.16 -5.45
N TRP A 37 9.70 -14.17 -4.55
CA TRP A 37 9.36 -12.80 -4.96
C TRP A 37 10.53 -12.12 -5.67
N ALA A 38 11.77 -12.26 -5.20
CA ALA A 38 12.93 -11.71 -5.88
C ALA A 38 13.06 -12.24 -7.32
N ALA A 39 12.94 -13.55 -7.50
CA ALA A 39 12.96 -14.16 -8.83
C ALA A 39 11.77 -13.75 -9.71
N GLU A 40 10.59 -13.51 -9.11
CA GLU A 40 9.44 -12.99 -9.84
C GLU A 40 9.68 -11.57 -10.35
N LEU A 41 10.26 -10.70 -9.51
CA LEU A 41 10.62 -9.34 -9.91
C LEU A 41 11.68 -9.33 -11.02
N ASP A 42 12.68 -10.23 -10.96
CA ASP A 42 13.70 -10.37 -12.00
C ASP A 42 13.10 -10.74 -13.35
N ARG A 43 12.15 -11.68 -13.37
CA ARG A 43 11.42 -12.06 -14.60
C ARG A 43 10.68 -10.89 -15.25
N HIS A 44 10.32 -9.89 -14.49
CA HIS A 44 9.54 -8.73 -14.95
C HIS A 44 10.36 -7.43 -15.04
N GLY A 45 11.68 -7.49 -14.80
CA GLY A 45 12.57 -6.33 -14.85
C GLY A 45 12.24 -5.28 -13.77
N VAL A 46 11.67 -5.72 -12.63
CA VAL A 46 11.36 -4.83 -11.51
C VAL A 46 12.53 -4.81 -10.55
N SER A 47 13.19 -3.67 -10.41
CA SER A 47 14.38 -3.53 -9.57
C SER A 47 14.06 -3.56 -8.08
N ARG A 48 13.00 -2.86 -7.63
CA ARG A 48 12.65 -2.70 -6.21
C ARG A 48 11.14 -2.71 -6.00
N THR A 49 10.70 -3.13 -4.82
CA THR A 49 9.29 -3.10 -4.43
C THR A 49 9.10 -2.92 -2.94
N ALA A 50 7.94 -2.39 -2.54
CA ALA A 50 7.47 -2.46 -1.17
C ALA A 50 6.85 -3.84 -0.89
N LEU A 51 7.19 -4.42 0.27
CA LEU A 51 6.50 -5.57 0.84
C LEU A 51 5.66 -5.10 2.04
N ILE A 52 4.38 -5.40 2.02
CA ILE A 52 3.45 -4.98 3.07
C ILE A 52 3.13 -6.17 3.99
N ALA A 53 3.56 -6.10 5.25
CA ALA A 53 3.07 -6.98 6.30
C ALA A 53 1.58 -6.68 6.52
N SER A 54 0.71 -7.44 5.85
CA SER A 54 -0.74 -7.21 5.82
C SER A 54 -1.51 -7.95 6.92
N ILE A 55 -0.80 -8.71 7.74
CA ILE A 55 -1.33 -9.40 8.92
C ILE A 55 -0.69 -8.79 10.16
N PRO A 56 -1.46 -8.41 11.20
CA PRO A 56 -0.89 -7.92 12.43
C PRO A 56 0.10 -8.92 13.05
N GLY A 57 1.33 -8.46 13.34
CA GLY A 57 2.41 -9.29 13.88
C GLY A 57 3.33 -9.91 12.83
N ASP A 58 3.09 -9.70 11.53
CA ASP A 58 3.92 -10.24 10.44
C ASP A 58 5.07 -9.32 10.04
N GLU A 59 5.33 -8.26 10.80
CA GLU A 59 6.42 -7.32 10.53
C GLU A 59 7.80 -8.00 10.55
N ASP A 60 7.97 -9.00 11.41
CA ASP A 60 9.22 -9.77 11.48
C ASP A 60 9.51 -10.56 10.20
N SER A 61 8.47 -11.11 9.57
CA SER A 61 8.59 -11.81 8.27
C SER A 61 9.05 -10.84 7.18
N VAL A 62 8.43 -9.66 7.08
CA VAL A 62 8.83 -8.65 6.09
C VAL A 62 10.22 -8.11 6.40
N ALA A 63 10.56 -7.87 7.66
CA ALA A 63 11.91 -7.47 8.06
C ALA A 63 12.96 -8.54 7.69
N GLY A 64 12.61 -9.82 7.85
CA GLY A 64 13.43 -10.95 7.39
C GLY A 64 13.69 -10.90 5.89
N ALA A 65 12.64 -10.71 5.09
CA ALA A 65 12.74 -10.57 3.64
C ALA A 65 13.60 -9.37 3.22
N VAL A 66 13.44 -8.23 3.88
CA VAL A 66 14.26 -7.03 3.62
C VAL A 66 15.73 -7.27 3.95
N ARG A 67 16.04 -7.96 5.05
CA ARG A 67 17.44 -8.31 5.39
C ARG A 67 18.07 -9.26 4.37
N LEU A 68 17.30 -10.17 3.79
CA LEU A 68 17.79 -11.10 2.75
C LEU A 68 18.04 -10.39 1.41
N HIS A 69 17.24 -9.39 1.09
CA HIS A 69 17.28 -8.67 -0.17
C HIS A 69 17.17 -7.16 0.04
N PRO A 70 18.15 -6.51 0.71
CA PRO A 70 18.04 -5.11 1.13
C PRO A 70 17.96 -4.10 -0.03
N ASP A 71 18.52 -4.46 -1.19
CA ASP A 71 18.47 -3.63 -2.39
C ASP A 71 17.19 -3.86 -3.23
N ARG A 72 16.36 -4.83 -2.85
CA ARG A 72 15.17 -5.22 -3.59
C ARG A 72 13.87 -4.89 -2.86
N PHE A 73 13.86 -4.99 -1.55
CA PHE A 73 12.66 -4.87 -0.76
C PHE A 73 12.70 -3.69 0.22
N VAL A 74 11.55 -3.03 0.34
CA VAL A 74 11.29 -1.99 1.33
C VAL A 74 10.14 -2.45 2.22
N GLY A 75 10.34 -2.47 3.53
CA GLY A 75 9.34 -2.97 4.48
C GLY A 75 8.25 -1.94 4.78
N PHE A 76 7.01 -2.31 4.51
CA PHE A 76 5.79 -1.62 4.90
C PHE A 76 4.98 -2.53 5.83
N PHE A 77 4.11 -1.97 6.67
CA PHE A 77 3.27 -2.80 7.54
C PHE A 77 1.90 -2.19 7.79
N MET A 78 0.89 -3.03 7.85
CA MET A 78 -0.46 -2.66 8.23
C MET A 78 -0.54 -2.41 9.73
N PHE A 79 -1.15 -1.31 10.12
CA PHE A 79 -1.19 -0.88 11.49
C PHE A 79 -2.59 -0.42 11.92
N ASN A 80 -2.99 -0.82 13.12
CA ASN A 80 -4.19 -0.33 13.78
C ASN A 80 -3.78 0.48 15.02
N PRO A 81 -3.91 1.81 15.01
CA PRO A 81 -3.54 2.65 16.15
C PRO A 81 -4.43 2.43 17.38
N ALA A 82 -5.59 1.79 17.22
CA ALA A 82 -6.51 1.46 18.29
C ALA A 82 -6.25 0.08 18.93
N ALA A 83 -5.28 -0.69 18.41
CA ALA A 83 -4.96 -2.01 18.97
C ALA A 83 -4.22 -1.90 20.31
N PRO A 84 -4.32 -2.91 21.18
CA PRO A 84 -3.46 -2.99 22.37
C PRO A 84 -1.98 -2.91 22.00
N ALA A 85 -1.16 -2.28 22.85
CA ALA A 85 0.28 -2.10 22.66
C ALA A 85 0.69 -1.47 21.32
N ALA A 86 -0.21 -0.68 20.69
CA ALA A 86 0.03 -0.08 19.37
C ALA A 86 1.29 0.80 19.37
N ALA A 87 1.50 1.63 20.38
CA ALA A 87 2.66 2.53 20.46
C ALA A 87 3.99 1.78 20.48
N GLU A 88 4.10 0.75 21.32
CA GLU A 88 5.31 -0.09 21.42
C GLU A 88 5.61 -0.82 20.11
N ARG A 89 4.56 -1.37 19.48
CA ARG A 89 4.68 -2.07 18.20
C ARG A 89 5.10 -1.12 17.08
N LEU A 90 4.59 0.11 17.08
CA LEU A 90 4.95 1.14 16.10
C LEU A 90 6.43 1.50 16.20
N GLU A 91 6.90 1.79 17.43
CA GLU A 91 8.30 2.14 17.66
C GLU A 91 9.23 0.98 17.31
N ARG A 92 8.90 -0.25 17.70
CA ARG A 92 9.66 -1.44 17.33
C ARG A 92 9.74 -1.61 15.80
N ALA A 93 8.64 -1.41 15.09
CA ALA A 93 8.62 -1.55 13.63
C ALA A 93 9.60 -0.58 12.96
N PHE A 94 9.69 0.65 13.43
CA PHE A 94 10.59 1.64 12.84
C PHE A 94 12.03 1.51 13.32
N ALA A 95 12.24 1.35 14.64
CA ALA A 95 13.57 1.34 15.23
C ALA A 95 14.32 0.00 15.01
N ASP A 96 13.63 -1.12 15.25
CA ASP A 96 14.28 -2.43 15.29
C ASP A 96 14.12 -3.19 13.96
N LEU A 97 12.97 -3.06 13.31
CA LEU A 97 12.65 -3.82 12.09
C LEU A 97 12.88 -3.02 10.80
N ASN A 98 13.33 -1.77 10.90
CA ASN A 98 13.63 -0.91 9.76
C ASN A 98 12.48 -0.76 8.76
N MET A 99 11.23 -0.77 9.26
CA MET A 99 10.07 -0.48 8.42
C MET A 99 10.09 0.96 7.96
N ARG A 100 9.74 1.19 6.69
CA ARG A 100 9.85 2.51 6.04
C ARG A 100 8.51 3.18 5.79
N CYS A 101 7.41 2.47 5.98
CA CYS A 101 6.07 3.00 5.81
C CYS A 101 5.08 2.26 6.71
N VAL A 102 4.24 3.02 7.41
CA VAL A 102 3.09 2.50 8.15
C VAL A 102 1.83 2.64 7.31
N CYS A 103 1.06 1.55 7.18
CA CYS A 103 -0.15 1.51 6.37
C CYS A 103 -1.40 1.55 7.27
N LEU A 104 -2.16 2.63 7.16
CA LEU A 104 -3.38 2.89 7.89
C LEU A 104 -4.61 2.51 7.04
N PHE A 105 -5.54 1.80 7.66
CA PHE A 105 -6.80 1.37 7.04
C PHE A 105 -7.99 1.80 7.92
N PRO A 106 -8.35 3.10 7.94
CA PRO A 106 -9.36 3.63 8.87
C PRO A 106 -10.71 2.94 8.71
N ALA A 107 -11.17 2.74 7.48
CA ALA A 107 -12.45 2.06 7.19
C ALA A 107 -12.48 0.61 7.70
N MET A 108 -11.34 -0.09 7.66
CA MET A 108 -11.23 -1.48 8.10
C MET A 108 -11.15 -1.62 9.62
N HIS A 109 -10.44 -0.72 10.25
CA HIS A 109 -10.14 -0.78 11.68
C HIS A 109 -11.09 0.05 12.53
N GLY A 110 -12.02 0.82 11.92
CA GLY A 110 -13.08 1.54 12.60
C GLY A 110 -12.62 2.74 13.42
N TYR A 111 -11.61 3.50 12.94
CA TYR A 111 -11.16 4.72 13.61
C TYR A 111 -11.19 5.92 12.66
N ARG A 112 -11.27 7.11 13.22
CA ARG A 112 -11.23 8.39 12.50
C ARG A 112 -9.79 8.89 12.36
N LEU A 113 -9.49 9.64 11.30
CA LEU A 113 -8.15 10.21 11.09
C LEU A 113 -7.85 11.41 12.03
N ASP A 114 -8.87 11.98 12.66
CA ASP A 114 -8.72 13.01 13.69
C ASP A 114 -8.56 12.44 15.12
N ASP A 115 -8.48 11.14 15.28
CA ASP A 115 -8.20 10.47 16.55
C ASP A 115 -6.75 10.77 17.00
N GLU A 116 -6.55 11.09 18.29
CA GLU A 116 -5.24 11.42 18.86
C GLU A 116 -4.20 10.31 18.62
N ARG A 117 -4.63 9.04 18.61
CA ARG A 117 -3.76 7.91 18.33
C ARG A 117 -3.19 7.94 16.90
N VAL A 118 -3.92 8.51 15.94
CA VAL A 118 -3.39 8.74 14.59
C VAL A 118 -2.34 9.86 14.60
N GLY A 119 -2.54 10.90 15.39
CA GLY A 119 -1.55 11.95 15.64
C GLY A 119 -0.22 11.35 16.11
N THR A 120 -0.26 10.45 17.10
CA THR A 120 0.93 9.72 17.59
C THR A 120 1.64 8.93 16.48
N VAL A 121 0.90 8.33 15.53
CA VAL A 121 1.51 7.66 14.37
C VAL A 121 2.28 8.64 13.50
N PHE A 122 1.71 9.80 13.21
CA PHE A 122 2.37 10.83 12.39
C PHE A 122 3.58 11.46 13.09
N GLU A 123 3.52 11.65 14.40
CA GLU A 123 4.65 12.11 15.22
C GLU A 123 5.81 11.11 15.17
N SER A 124 5.52 9.82 15.34
CA SER A 124 6.52 8.76 15.22
C SER A 124 7.07 8.67 13.81
N ALA A 125 6.22 8.71 12.77
CA ALA A 125 6.64 8.74 11.38
C ALA A 125 7.58 9.92 11.06
N SER A 126 7.30 11.10 11.62
CA SER A 126 8.15 12.28 11.49
C SER A 126 9.52 12.09 12.13
N ARG A 127 9.57 11.56 13.38
CA ARG A 127 10.84 11.29 14.09
C ARG A 127 11.71 10.28 13.35
N HIS A 128 11.11 9.22 12.83
CA HIS A 128 11.81 8.15 12.10
C HIS A 128 12.03 8.44 10.62
N ARG A 129 11.49 9.57 10.10
CA ARG A 129 11.55 9.96 8.68
C ARG A 129 11.05 8.87 7.75
N VAL A 130 9.87 8.35 8.05
CA VAL A 130 9.20 7.31 7.29
C VAL A 130 7.88 7.83 6.71
N ALA A 131 7.33 7.13 5.73
CA ALA A 131 6.07 7.49 5.10
C ALA A 131 4.86 6.93 5.87
N VAL A 132 3.70 7.56 5.64
CA VAL A 132 2.39 7.06 6.07
C VAL A 132 1.54 6.78 4.84
N PHE A 133 1.08 5.55 4.70
CA PHE A 133 0.15 5.15 3.65
C PHE A 133 -1.25 5.10 4.25
N VAL A 134 -2.24 5.75 3.62
CA VAL A 134 -3.62 5.80 4.13
C VAL A 134 -4.58 5.29 3.08
N HIS A 135 -5.18 4.13 3.32
CA HIS A 135 -6.19 3.60 2.41
C HIS A 135 -7.48 4.40 2.49
N CYS A 136 -7.90 4.92 1.34
CA CYS A 136 -9.13 5.69 1.16
C CYS A 136 -10.10 4.98 0.22
N GLY A 137 -11.36 5.42 0.23
CA GLY A 137 -12.38 4.97 -0.72
C GLY A 137 -12.81 3.52 -0.53
N VAL A 138 -13.19 2.90 -1.65
CA VAL A 138 -13.73 1.53 -1.65
C VAL A 138 -12.68 0.52 -1.20
N LEU A 139 -13.04 -0.26 -0.20
CA LEU A 139 -12.20 -1.31 0.35
C LEU A 139 -12.93 -2.65 0.29
N THR A 140 -12.48 -3.51 -0.62
CA THR A 140 -12.94 -4.90 -0.69
C THR A 140 -11.74 -5.83 -0.56
N VAL A 141 -11.80 -6.73 0.42
CA VAL A 141 -10.73 -7.72 0.63
C VAL A 141 -11.18 -9.02 -0.04
N GLY A 142 -10.66 -9.29 -1.24
CA GLY A 142 -11.06 -10.44 -2.06
C GLY A 142 -10.89 -11.79 -1.36
N VAL A 143 -9.91 -11.91 -0.47
CA VAL A 143 -9.71 -13.08 0.39
C VAL A 143 -10.91 -13.31 1.31
N ARG A 144 -11.46 -12.26 1.91
CA ARG A 144 -12.64 -12.39 2.77
C ARG A 144 -13.83 -12.93 1.99
N SER A 145 -14.08 -12.39 0.78
CA SER A 145 -15.15 -12.87 -0.09
C SER A 145 -14.99 -14.35 -0.44
N LYS A 146 -13.78 -14.78 -0.82
CA LYS A 146 -13.49 -16.19 -1.12
C LYS A 146 -13.66 -17.13 0.08
N LEU A 147 -13.52 -16.61 1.29
CA LEU A 147 -13.74 -17.33 2.54
C LEU A 147 -15.17 -17.22 3.05
N GLY A 148 -16.07 -16.54 2.31
CA GLY A 148 -17.47 -16.30 2.73
C GLY A 148 -17.61 -15.28 3.86
N LEU A 149 -16.60 -14.45 4.08
CA LEU A 149 -16.58 -13.46 5.16
C LEU A 149 -17.05 -12.09 4.65
N PRO A 150 -17.86 -11.35 5.41
CA PRO A 150 -18.31 -10.02 5.02
C PRO A 150 -17.15 -9.00 5.05
N SER A 151 -17.19 -8.03 4.15
CA SER A 151 -16.31 -6.85 4.13
C SER A 151 -17.13 -5.59 4.46
N ALA A 152 -17.83 -5.62 5.58
CA ALA A 152 -18.65 -4.49 6.05
C ALA A 152 -17.73 -3.43 6.70
N PHE A 153 -17.02 -2.66 5.86
CA PHE A 153 -16.18 -1.57 6.30
C PHE A 153 -16.92 -0.23 6.21
N ASP A 154 -16.67 0.68 7.16
CA ASP A 154 -17.24 2.03 7.12
C ASP A 154 -16.40 2.93 6.21
N LEU A 155 -16.80 3.04 4.94
CA LEU A 155 -16.07 3.82 3.92
C LEU A 155 -16.00 5.32 4.25
N ARG A 156 -16.89 5.85 5.11
CA ARG A 156 -16.84 7.26 5.56
C ARG A 156 -15.54 7.58 6.31
N LEU A 157 -14.91 6.57 6.91
CA LEU A 157 -13.64 6.72 7.62
C LEU A 157 -12.43 6.77 6.69
N GLY A 158 -12.59 6.36 5.42
CA GLY A 158 -11.55 6.39 4.38
C GLY A 158 -11.67 7.62 3.47
N ASP A 159 -11.92 8.81 4.02
CA ASP A 159 -12.08 10.06 3.26
C ASP A 159 -10.72 10.73 2.99
N PRO A 160 -10.31 10.96 1.72
CA PRO A 160 -9.09 11.69 1.39
C PRO A 160 -9.04 13.11 1.97
N LEU A 161 -10.18 13.78 2.15
CA LEU A 161 -10.21 15.12 2.72
C LEU A 161 -9.80 15.11 4.21
N ALA A 162 -10.15 14.05 4.94
CA ALA A 162 -9.66 13.87 6.29
C ALA A 162 -8.14 13.59 6.33
N VAL A 163 -7.61 12.92 5.28
CA VAL A 163 -6.15 12.75 5.12
C VAL A 163 -5.48 14.11 4.94
N ALA A 164 -6.04 15.03 4.14
CA ALA A 164 -5.48 16.37 3.97
C ALA A 164 -5.38 17.12 5.30
N THR A 165 -6.39 16.99 6.17
CA THR A 165 -6.40 17.63 7.48
C THR A 165 -5.25 17.19 8.37
N ILE A 166 -4.94 15.88 8.41
CA ILE A 166 -3.81 15.40 9.21
C ILE A 166 -2.46 15.65 8.50
N ALA A 167 -2.38 15.47 7.19
CA ALA A 167 -1.16 15.67 6.42
C ALA A 167 -0.64 17.12 6.50
N SER A 168 -1.52 18.11 6.55
CA SER A 168 -1.16 19.52 6.69
C SER A 168 -0.47 19.85 8.02
N ARG A 169 -0.75 19.08 9.08
CA ARG A 169 -0.12 19.23 10.40
C ARG A 169 1.30 18.64 10.44
N TYR A 170 1.62 17.75 9.52
CA TYR A 170 2.91 17.06 9.44
C TYR A 170 3.52 17.17 8.03
N PRO A 171 3.87 18.37 7.56
CA PRO A 171 4.27 18.60 6.17
C PRO A 171 5.57 17.89 5.75
N ALA A 172 6.40 17.48 6.72
CA ALA A 172 7.62 16.72 6.46
C ALA A 172 7.39 15.21 6.30
N VAL A 173 6.20 14.71 6.63
CA VAL A 173 5.87 13.28 6.50
C VAL A 173 5.29 13.02 5.11
N PRO A 174 5.92 12.18 4.27
CA PRO A 174 5.30 11.76 3.02
C PRO A 174 4.04 10.93 3.30
N VAL A 175 2.93 11.31 2.70
CA VAL A 175 1.66 10.59 2.80
C VAL A 175 1.31 9.98 1.45
N ILE A 176 0.93 8.71 1.42
CA ILE A 176 0.57 7.99 0.20
C ILE A 176 -0.92 7.62 0.26
N ILE A 177 -1.70 8.09 -0.71
CA ILE A 177 -3.08 7.65 -0.92
C ILE A 177 -3.07 6.64 -2.08
N PRO A 178 -3.39 5.36 -1.84
CA PRO A 178 -3.35 4.33 -2.88
C PRO A 178 -4.53 4.39 -3.84
N HIS A 179 -4.35 3.71 -4.98
CA HIS A 179 -5.42 3.44 -5.96
C HIS A 179 -6.11 4.72 -6.47
N PHE A 180 -5.36 5.84 -6.55
CA PHE A 180 -5.96 7.15 -6.86
C PHE A 180 -7.16 7.50 -5.96
N GLY A 181 -7.18 7.02 -4.71
CA GLY A 181 -8.29 7.22 -3.78
C GLY A 181 -9.44 6.22 -3.90
N ALA A 182 -9.28 5.15 -4.70
CA ALA A 182 -10.21 4.00 -4.81
C ALA A 182 -11.70 4.40 -4.91
N GLY A 183 -12.04 5.26 -5.84
CA GLY A 183 -13.40 5.76 -6.10
C GLY A 183 -13.72 7.11 -5.46
N LEU A 184 -12.83 7.66 -4.63
CA LEU A 184 -12.86 9.05 -4.18
C LEU A 184 -11.75 9.85 -4.90
N PHE A 185 -11.70 9.69 -6.22
CA PHE A 185 -10.60 10.21 -7.04
C PHE A 185 -10.51 11.74 -7.01
N ARG A 186 -11.65 12.43 -7.15
CA ARG A 186 -11.71 13.89 -7.07
C ARG A 186 -11.24 14.39 -5.71
N GLU A 187 -11.68 13.76 -4.63
CA GLU A 187 -11.32 14.10 -3.26
C GLU A 187 -9.83 13.83 -3.00
N ALA A 188 -9.28 12.75 -3.57
CA ALA A 188 -7.84 12.46 -3.51
C ALA A 188 -7.00 13.52 -4.24
N LEU A 189 -7.46 13.99 -5.41
CA LEU A 189 -6.82 15.10 -6.12
C LEU A 189 -6.88 16.41 -5.32
N MET A 190 -8.03 16.72 -4.71
CA MET A 190 -8.18 17.92 -3.87
C MET A 190 -7.25 17.86 -2.66
N ALA A 191 -7.18 16.71 -1.98
CA ALA A 191 -6.29 16.49 -0.85
C ALA A 191 -4.81 16.66 -1.24
N ALA A 192 -4.39 16.06 -2.35
CA ALA A 192 -3.03 16.16 -2.84
C ALA A 192 -2.70 17.55 -3.40
N HIS A 193 -3.67 18.29 -3.94
CA HIS A 193 -3.48 19.70 -4.32
C HIS A 193 -3.24 20.58 -3.09
N GLN A 194 -4.03 20.37 -2.03
CA GLN A 194 -3.93 21.13 -0.78
C GLN A 194 -2.64 20.84 -0.01
N CYS A 195 -2.16 19.58 -0.05
CA CYS A 195 -1.02 19.13 0.75
C CYS A 195 0.09 18.57 -0.16
N PRO A 196 1.20 19.34 -0.37
CA PRO A 196 2.29 18.92 -1.25
C PRO A 196 3.01 17.63 -0.84
N ASN A 197 2.91 17.21 0.41
CA ASN A 197 3.45 15.97 0.95
C ASN A 197 2.57 14.74 0.68
N ILE A 198 1.39 14.91 0.03
CA ILE A 198 0.55 13.79 -0.39
C ILE A 198 0.95 13.33 -1.78
N HIS A 199 1.22 12.04 -1.91
CA HIS A 199 1.50 11.31 -3.14
C HIS A 199 0.31 10.39 -3.46
N LEU A 200 0.04 10.17 -4.74
CA LEU A 200 -0.97 9.20 -5.20
C LEU A 200 -0.28 7.94 -5.72
N ASP A 201 -0.64 6.81 -5.16
CA ASP A 201 -0.22 5.52 -5.70
C ASP A 201 -1.20 5.07 -6.77
N THR A 202 -0.68 4.57 -7.88
CA THR A 202 -1.44 4.19 -9.06
C THR A 202 -1.87 2.72 -9.06
N SER A 203 -1.63 2.00 -7.95
CA SER A 203 -1.84 0.57 -7.88
C SER A 203 -3.27 0.15 -8.12
N SER A 204 -3.37 -1.02 -8.53
CA SER A 204 -4.25 -1.73 -9.12
C SER A 204 -5.60 -1.80 -8.98
N SER A 205 -6.36 -1.37 -8.46
CA SER A 205 -7.76 -1.79 -8.62
C SER A 205 -8.60 -0.72 -9.35
N ASN A 206 -8.28 -0.49 -10.60
CA ASN A 206 -9.07 0.41 -11.46
C ASN A 206 -10.55 0.00 -11.61
N SER A 207 -10.97 -1.07 -10.94
CA SER A 207 -12.38 -1.46 -10.85
C SER A 207 -13.28 -0.37 -10.24
N TRP A 208 -12.73 0.59 -9.50
CA TRP A 208 -13.46 1.75 -9.01
C TRP A 208 -13.90 2.73 -10.13
N MET A 209 -13.24 2.70 -11.29
CA MET A 209 -13.65 3.54 -12.43
C MET A 209 -15.08 3.26 -12.89
N LYS A 210 -15.63 2.07 -12.63
CA LYS A 210 -17.03 1.73 -12.88
C LYS A 210 -18.05 2.67 -12.20
N TYR A 211 -17.64 3.39 -11.17
CA TYR A 211 -18.49 4.38 -10.51
C TYR A 211 -18.57 5.70 -11.27
N TYR A 212 -17.74 5.87 -12.29
CA TYR A 212 -17.66 7.08 -13.12
C TYR A 212 -17.90 6.74 -14.59
N PRO A 213 -19.14 6.88 -15.10
CA PRO A 213 -19.45 6.56 -16.50
C PRO A 213 -18.52 7.30 -17.46
N GLY A 214 -17.89 6.57 -18.39
CA GLY A 214 -16.98 7.13 -19.39
C GLY A 214 -15.58 7.46 -18.91
N LEU A 215 -15.24 7.26 -17.63
CA LEU A 215 -13.88 7.47 -17.13
C LEU A 215 -12.95 6.34 -17.60
N THR A 216 -11.85 6.72 -18.25
CA THR A 216 -10.79 5.82 -18.69
C THR A 216 -9.50 6.08 -17.95
N LEU A 217 -8.58 5.10 -17.90
CA LEU A 217 -7.35 5.21 -17.14
C LEU A 217 -6.42 6.33 -17.66
N ASP A 218 -6.42 6.60 -18.96
CA ASP A 218 -5.67 7.71 -19.55
C ASP A 218 -6.24 9.08 -19.12
N VAL A 219 -7.56 9.20 -18.95
CA VAL A 219 -8.18 10.40 -18.39
C VAL A 219 -7.78 10.58 -16.93
N VAL A 220 -7.73 9.49 -16.14
CA VAL A 220 -7.25 9.51 -14.75
C VAL A 220 -5.81 10.02 -14.70
N PHE A 221 -4.91 9.48 -15.54
CA PHE A 221 -3.52 9.96 -15.58
C PHE A 221 -3.43 11.43 -16.00
N ARG A 222 -4.13 11.86 -17.03
CA ARG A 222 -4.15 13.29 -17.44
C ARG A 222 -4.59 14.22 -16.32
N GLN A 223 -5.66 13.87 -15.61
CA GLN A 223 -6.17 14.70 -14.52
C GLN A 223 -5.19 14.70 -13.32
N ALA A 224 -4.65 13.53 -12.95
CA ALA A 224 -3.68 13.45 -11.86
C ALA A 224 -2.41 14.25 -12.19
N LEU A 225 -1.87 14.13 -13.40
CA LEU A 225 -0.70 14.89 -13.84
C LEU A 225 -0.95 16.40 -13.84
N ALA A 226 -2.12 16.84 -14.29
CA ALA A 226 -2.49 18.25 -14.28
C ALA A 226 -2.59 18.86 -12.88
N VAL A 227 -2.96 18.06 -11.87
CA VAL A 227 -3.17 18.52 -10.49
C VAL A 227 -1.93 18.36 -9.63
N VAL A 228 -1.25 17.20 -9.69
CA VAL A 228 -0.17 16.88 -8.76
C VAL A 228 1.21 16.78 -9.43
N GLY A 229 1.25 16.73 -10.75
CA GLY A 229 2.48 16.51 -11.52
C GLY A 229 3.03 15.09 -11.43
N PRO A 230 3.99 14.72 -12.29
CA PRO A 230 4.53 13.37 -12.35
C PRO A 230 5.34 12.99 -11.10
N GLN A 231 5.91 13.98 -10.38
CA GLN A 231 6.77 13.76 -9.21
C GLN A 231 6.03 13.21 -8.00
N ARG A 232 4.70 13.24 -8.00
CA ARG A 232 3.87 12.77 -6.88
C ARG A 232 3.00 11.56 -7.22
N LEU A 233 3.24 10.92 -8.37
CA LEU A 233 2.62 9.66 -8.75
C LEU A 233 3.60 8.51 -8.51
N ILE A 234 3.16 7.44 -7.87
CA ILE A 234 3.97 6.27 -7.53
C ILE A 234 3.31 5.04 -8.12
N PHE A 235 4.03 4.31 -8.97
CA PHE A 235 3.53 3.07 -9.53
C PHE A 235 3.36 2.00 -8.46
N GLY A 236 2.24 1.28 -8.52
CA GLY A 236 1.98 0.07 -7.76
C GLY A 236 1.22 -0.97 -8.58
N SER A 237 1.31 -2.23 -8.21
CA SER A 237 0.62 -3.34 -8.88
C SER A 237 -0.41 -4.04 -8.00
N ASP A 238 -0.37 -3.86 -6.67
CA ASP A 238 -1.18 -4.58 -5.69
C ASP A 238 -1.06 -6.13 -5.83
N SER A 239 0.16 -6.59 -6.12
CA SER A 239 0.49 -8.02 -6.16
C SER A 239 0.59 -8.57 -4.74
N SER A 240 0.05 -9.76 -4.47
CA SER A 240 -0.11 -10.19 -3.09
C SER A 240 0.08 -11.68 -2.82
N PHE A 241 0.02 -12.57 -3.80
CA PHE A 241 0.10 -14.01 -3.54
C PHE A 241 0.54 -14.81 -4.78
N PHE A 242 1.06 -16.00 -4.56
CA PHE A 242 1.29 -17.00 -5.60
C PHE A 242 0.10 -18.01 -5.65
N PRO A 243 -0.25 -18.54 -6.85
CA PRO A 243 0.54 -18.49 -8.10
C PRO A 243 0.31 -17.22 -8.96
N ARG A 244 -0.47 -16.23 -8.52
CA ARG A 244 -0.71 -15.04 -9.33
C ARG A 244 0.56 -14.27 -9.66
N GLY A 245 1.47 -14.13 -8.68
CA GLY A 245 2.72 -13.39 -8.83
C GLY A 245 2.53 -11.89 -9.08
N TRP A 246 3.49 -11.29 -9.74
CA TRP A 246 3.46 -9.88 -10.11
C TRP A 246 2.44 -9.61 -11.22
N GLN A 247 1.62 -8.60 -11.03
CA GLN A 247 0.50 -8.30 -11.93
C GLN A 247 0.96 -7.52 -13.18
N LYS A 248 1.59 -8.24 -14.12
CA LYS A 248 2.05 -7.69 -15.40
C LYS A 248 0.94 -6.94 -16.17
N GLY A 249 -0.29 -7.43 -16.11
CA GLY A 249 -1.43 -6.79 -16.79
C GLY A 249 -1.73 -5.39 -16.25
N VAL A 250 -1.54 -5.16 -14.95
CA VAL A 250 -1.68 -3.82 -14.35
C VAL A 250 -0.62 -2.87 -14.89
N HIS A 251 0.64 -3.31 -14.93
CA HIS A 251 1.72 -2.51 -15.51
C HIS A 251 1.46 -2.17 -16.98
N GLN A 252 1.10 -3.16 -17.79
CA GLN A 252 0.81 -2.95 -19.21
C GLN A 252 -0.34 -1.98 -19.43
N ALA A 253 -1.43 -2.09 -18.66
CA ALA A 253 -2.56 -1.17 -18.75
C ALA A 253 -2.19 0.26 -18.38
N GLN A 254 -1.36 0.44 -17.36
CA GLN A 254 -0.90 1.76 -16.93
C GLN A 254 0.05 2.38 -17.94
N VAL A 255 1.00 1.61 -18.48
CA VAL A 255 1.91 2.09 -19.53
C VAL A 255 1.11 2.53 -20.77
N ALA A 256 0.17 1.71 -21.23
CA ALA A 256 -0.68 2.06 -22.36
C ALA A 256 -1.52 3.34 -22.09
N ALA A 257 -2.05 3.48 -20.88
CA ALA A 257 -2.79 4.68 -20.49
C ALA A 257 -1.90 5.94 -20.45
N MET A 258 -0.67 5.81 -19.96
CA MET A 258 0.30 6.91 -19.99
C MET A 258 0.69 7.30 -21.43
N ASP A 259 0.81 6.32 -22.35
CA ASP A 259 1.06 6.58 -23.77
C ASP A 259 -0.08 7.39 -24.39
N VAL A 260 -1.33 6.99 -24.16
CA VAL A 260 -2.52 7.71 -24.64
C VAL A 260 -2.66 9.09 -23.99
N ALA A 261 -2.23 9.21 -22.73
CA ALA A 261 -2.21 10.49 -22.01
C ALA A 261 -1.10 11.45 -22.48
N GLY A 262 -0.16 10.98 -23.30
CA GLY A 262 0.96 11.78 -23.80
C GLY A 262 2.07 12.01 -22.74
N VAL A 263 2.22 11.10 -21.80
CA VAL A 263 3.24 11.20 -20.74
C VAL A 263 4.64 11.02 -21.34
N SER A 264 5.54 11.96 -21.09
CA SER A 264 6.92 11.89 -21.56
C SER A 264 7.68 10.66 -21.02
N ALA A 265 8.72 10.24 -21.70
CA ALA A 265 9.56 9.12 -21.23
C ALA A 265 10.20 9.42 -19.87
N GLU A 266 10.58 10.67 -19.62
CA GLU A 266 11.14 11.14 -18.36
C GLU A 266 10.12 11.06 -17.23
N ASP A 267 8.91 11.60 -17.43
CA ASP A 267 7.84 11.55 -16.43
C ASP A 267 7.40 10.12 -16.14
N ARG A 268 7.36 9.28 -17.17
CA ARG A 268 7.06 7.86 -17.02
C ARG A 268 8.11 7.16 -16.15
N ALA A 269 9.39 7.44 -16.34
CA ALA A 269 10.45 6.88 -15.53
C ALA A 269 10.33 7.31 -14.05
N LEU A 270 9.93 8.57 -13.79
CA LEU A 270 9.62 9.03 -12.45
C LEU A 270 8.47 8.24 -11.83
N ILE A 271 7.36 8.09 -12.55
CA ILE A 271 6.16 7.39 -12.06
C ILE A 271 6.45 5.92 -11.79
N LEU A 272 7.14 5.23 -12.72
CA LEU A 272 7.36 3.79 -12.65
C LEU A 272 8.42 3.35 -11.61
N GLY A 273 9.28 4.28 -11.14
CA GLY A 273 10.29 3.91 -10.16
C GLY A 273 10.98 5.08 -9.48
N GLY A 274 11.33 6.15 -10.21
CA GLY A 274 12.14 7.25 -9.69
C GLY A 274 11.55 7.93 -8.45
N ASN A 275 10.22 8.07 -8.37
CA ASN A 275 9.56 8.63 -7.21
C ASN A 275 9.59 7.68 -6.00
N PHE A 276 9.47 6.36 -6.25
CA PHE A 276 9.64 5.36 -5.20
C PHE A 276 11.05 5.39 -4.62
N ASP A 277 12.07 5.43 -5.47
CA ASP A 277 13.47 5.49 -5.03
C ASP A 277 13.81 6.77 -4.27
N ARG A 278 13.22 7.90 -4.65
CA ARG A 278 13.36 9.16 -3.93
C ARG A 278 12.72 9.12 -2.53
N LEU A 279 11.55 8.52 -2.39
CA LEU A 279 10.85 8.38 -1.10
C LEU A 279 11.50 7.33 -0.20
N PHE A 280 12.04 6.28 -0.79
CA PHE A 280 12.61 5.14 -0.10
C PHE A 280 14.05 4.89 -0.57
N PRO A 281 14.98 5.84 -0.38
CA PRO A 281 16.35 5.66 -0.84
C PRO A 281 16.99 4.42 -0.20
N SER A 282 17.82 3.72 -0.98
CA SER A 282 18.65 2.63 -0.46
C SER A 282 19.50 3.19 0.67
N ARG A 283 19.51 2.54 1.82
CA ARG A 283 20.46 2.89 2.88
C ARG A 283 21.80 2.32 2.47
N THR A 284 22.74 3.17 2.13
CA THR A 284 24.18 2.79 2.16
C THR A 284 24.48 2.34 3.58
N MET A 285 24.83 1.06 3.75
CA MET A 285 25.36 0.55 5.02
C MET A 285 26.68 1.24 5.37
#